data_1e8b1acdde2be201fcbd236bd9b5f1d2
#
_entry.id   1e8b1acdde2be201fcbd236bd9b5f1d2
#
_cell.length_a   1.000
_cell.length_b   1.000
_cell.length_c   1.000
_cell.angle_alpha   90.00
_cell.angle_beta   90.00
_cell.angle_gamma   90.00
#
_symmetry.space_group_name_H-M   'P 1'
#
loop_
_entity.id
_entity.type
_entity.pdbx_description
1 polymer ?
#
loop_
_entity_poly.entity_id
_entity_poly.type
_entity_poly.pdbx_seq_one_letter_code
_entity_poly.pdbx_strand_id
1 'polypeptide(L)'
;MKFALLQPNWTFAGSTYFGCPDTHLPLELFYARQQLQAAGHEALLLDAHLENLSLEAAAARVRAFAPDFVVLTTAPTYLFWRCPQPELRLPAQWMRGLRQQAPRAVTVAIGPHGSSTPGAALAKLDCDVVVRGEPEQVLARLATTPWAEIEGIAYRENGAVRQNPGLHQTNLAALPALDFSGYPLPLRQHRHHVFSGSGRGAELEASRGCPWACNFCNKTLFRNRFRERPVATVAIEVESLLRAGFDYIYFIDEIFGCGRSTPALLEVLTARPIRFGVQTRMDLWNEASLAALGRAGCIALECGIESISPEGRERFRKGCRLGNDRLQALLRAARRHIPWVQANLIAAEHDDREAIAAWRADLIASGVWVSQPVPVFAFPGTPLYLQQFGPPDDQAWERAHRHYLEANRPRAAYSDIQDPQPLPLESLEECI
;
A
#
# COMPACT_ATOMS: atom_id res chain seq x y z
N MET A 1 12.16 -0.80 -26.95
CA MET A 1 12.91 -0.57 -25.72
C MET A 1 12.69 -1.70 -24.75
N LYS A 2 13.65 -1.97 -23.85
CA LYS A 2 13.62 -3.03 -22.85
C LYS A 2 13.50 -2.42 -21.45
N PHE A 3 12.53 -2.87 -20.68
CA PHE A 3 12.28 -2.41 -19.29
C PHE A 3 12.49 -3.57 -18.31
N ALA A 4 13.35 -3.40 -17.34
CA ALA A 4 13.45 -4.29 -16.18
C ALA A 4 12.65 -3.67 -15.03
N LEU A 5 11.58 -4.33 -14.61
CA LEU A 5 10.67 -3.92 -13.55
C LEU A 5 10.98 -4.75 -12.30
N LEU A 6 11.40 -4.11 -11.22
CA LEU A 6 11.90 -4.82 -10.05
C LEU A 6 11.14 -4.45 -8.77
N GLN A 7 10.74 -5.49 -8.04
CA GLN A 7 10.44 -5.41 -6.62
C GLN A 7 11.66 -5.90 -5.84
N PRO A 8 12.28 -5.07 -4.99
CA PRO A 8 13.39 -5.50 -4.13
C PRO A 8 13.01 -6.66 -3.22
N ASN A 9 13.99 -7.40 -2.72
CA ASN A 9 13.76 -8.30 -1.61
C ASN A 9 13.66 -7.47 -0.31
N TRP A 10 12.46 -7.38 0.23
CA TRP A 10 12.15 -6.58 1.41
C TRP A 10 12.52 -7.28 2.72
N THR A 11 13.03 -8.51 2.65
CA THR A 11 13.50 -9.24 3.82
C THR A 11 14.86 -8.71 4.25
N PHE A 12 14.94 -8.01 5.35
CA PHE A 12 16.21 -7.57 5.94
C PHE A 12 16.10 -7.50 7.48
N ALA A 13 17.23 -7.78 8.14
CA ALA A 13 17.30 -7.70 9.59
C ALA A 13 17.10 -6.25 10.06
N GLY A 14 16.31 -6.06 11.10
CA GLY A 14 15.99 -4.74 11.62
C GLY A 14 14.99 -3.97 10.76
N SER A 15 14.26 -4.65 9.87
CA SER A 15 13.15 -4.02 9.15
C SER A 15 12.10 -3.54 10.15
N THR A 16 11.86 -2.24 10.18
CA THR A 16 10.78 -1.61 10.93
C THR A 16 9.41 -1.92 10.35
N TYR A 17 9.38 -2.77 9.30
CA TYR A 17 8.21 -2.94 8.50
C TYR A 17 7.31 -3.94 9.10
N PHE A 18 6.40 -3.35 9.61
CA PHE A 18 5.05 -3.64 9.87
C PHE A 18 4.54 -4.75 8.93
N GLY A 19 4.82 -6.02 9.26
CA GLY A 19 4.14 -7.11 8.65
C GLY A 19 4.37 -7.31 7.16
N CYS A 20 5.61 -7.15 6.69
CA CYS A 20 6.00 -7.67 5.40
C CYS A 20 6.95 -8.88 5.47
N PRO A 21 6.78 -9.83 6.41
CA PRO A 21 7.40 -11.14 6.24
C PRO A 21 6.79 -11.87 5.03
N ASP A 22 5.51 -11.57 4.73
CA ASP A 22 4.82 -12.14 3.59
C ASP A 22 5.05 -11.33 2.32
N THR A 23 5.26 -12.05 1.23
CA THR A 23 5.42 -11.42 -0.08
C THR A 23 4.07 -10.97 -0.64
N HIS A 24 4.01 -9.79 -1.22
CA HIS A 24 2.82 -9.23 -1.84
C HIS A 24 3.00 -9.12 -3.36
N LEU A 25 1.91 -9.33 -4.11
CA LEU A 25 1.94 -9.17 -5.57
C LEU A 25 2.25 -7.71 -5.94
N PRO A 26 3.29 -7.44 -6.73
CA PRO A 26 3.61 -6.09 -7.18
C PRO A 26 2.63 -5.64 -8.29
N LEU A 27 1.38 -5.34 -7.93
CA LEU A 27 0.29 -5.07 -8.86
C LEU A 27 0.63 -3.95 -9.86
N GLU A 28 1.25 -2.87 -9.39
CA GLU A 28 1.70 -1.76 -10.22
C GLU A 28 2.72 -2.18 -11.27
N LEU A 29 3.59 -3.14 -10.96
CA LEU A 29 4.55 -3.68 -11.93
C LEU A 29 3.89 -4.63 -12.94
N PHE A 30 2.86 -5.38 -12.51
CA PHE A 30 2.08 -6.19 -13.44
C PHE A 30 1.36 -5.34 -14.47
N TYR A 31 0.63 -4.32 -14.02
CA TYR A 31 -0.06 -3.41 -14.93
C TYR A 31 0.93 -2.66 -15.83
N ALA A 32 2.04 -2.19 -15.25
CA ALA A 32 3.10 -1.53 -16.02
C ALA A 32 3.68 -2.46 -17.10
N ARG A 33 3.95 -3.73 -16.77
CA ARG A 33 4.42 -4.72 -17.74
C ARG A 33 3.46 -4.86 -18.92
N GLN A 34 2.16 -5.01 -18.62
CA GLN A 34 1.14 -5.16 -19.68
C GLN A 34 1.01 -3.89 -20.53
N GLN A 35 1.07 -2.71 -19.94
CA GLN A 35 1.03 -1.44 -20.67
C GLN A 35 2.27 -1.26 -21.56
N LEU A 36 3.44 -1.61 -21.07
CA LEU A 36 4.69 -1.59 -21.86
C LEU A 36 4.65 -2.57 -23.03
N GLN A 37 4.17 -3.79 -22.80
CA GLN A 37 4.02 -4.81 -23.85
C GLN A 37 3.00 -4.38 -24.92
N ALA A 38 1.87 -3.79 -24.49
CA ALA A 38 0.88 -3.23 -25.41
C ALA A 38 1.42 -2.07 -26.25
N ALA A 39 2.40 -1.31 -25.73
CA ALA A 39 3.11 -0.26 -26.45
C ALA A 39 4.30 -0.80 -27.30
N GLY A 40 4.48 -2.11 -27.43
CA GLY A 40 5.52 -2.72 -28.24
C GLY A 40 6.91 -2.76 -27.58
N HIS A 41 6.99 -2.65 -26.26
CA HIS A 41 8.24 -2.77 -25.49
C HIS A 41 8.40 -4.17 -24.91
N GLU A 42 9.65 -4.60 -24.70
CA GLU A 42 9.95 -5.78 -23.93
C GLU A 42 10.00 -5.42 -22.43
N ALA A 43 9.40 -6.26 -21.59
CA ALA A 43 9.38 -6.02 -20.14
C ALA A 43 9.71 -7.30 -19.37
N LEU A 44 10.77 -7.24 -18.55
CA LEU A 44 11.13 -8.25 -17.57
C LEU A 44 10.58 -7.84 -16.21
N LEU A 45 9.75 -8.67 -15.59
CA LEU A 45 9.28 -8.49 -14.22
C LEU A 45 10.09 -9.42 -13.29
N LEU A 46 10.80 -8.82 -12.33
CA LEU A 46 11.53 -9.53 -11.28
C LEU A 46 10.94 -9.18 -9.90
N ASP A 47 10.38 -10.19 -9.27
CA ASP A 47 9.98 -10.10 -7.87
C ASP A 47 11.03 -10.79 -7.00
N ALA A 48 12.04 -10.01 -6.58
CA ALA A 48 13.13 -10.54 -5.79
C ALA A 48 12.69 -10.93 -4.38
N HIS A 49 11.59 -10.37 -3.88
CA HIS A 49 11.04 -10.74 -2.59
C HIS A 49 10.39 -12.14 -2.65
N LEU A 50 9.53 -12.38 -3.63
CA LEU A 50 8.87 -13.67 -3.79
C LEU A 50 9.86 -14.80 -4.08
N GLU A 51 10.83 -14.55 -4.95
CA GLU A 51 11.86 -15.54 -5.33
C GLU A 51 13.01 -15.62 -4.32
N ASN A 52 12.98 -14.80 -3.26
CA ASN A 52 14.06 -14.67 -2.26
C ASN A 52 15.44 -14.46 -2.90
N LEU A 53 15.51 -13.60 -3.91
CA LEU A 53 16.76 -13.30 -4.61
C LEU A 53 17.61 -12.31 -3.81
N SER A 54 18.92 -12.56 -3.82
CA SER A 54 19.88 -11.54 -3.42
C SER A 54 19.96 -10.42 -4.47
N LEU A 55 20.52 -9.27 -4.09
CA LEU A 55 20.78 -8.18 -5.02
C LEU A 55 21.66 -8.62 -6.19
N GLU A 56 22.70 -9.42 -5.92
CA GLU A 56 23.64 -9.94 -6.93
C GLU A 56 22.92 -10.85 -7.93
N ALA A 57 22.05 -11.74 -7.45
CA ALA A 57 21.28 -12.65 -8.30
C ALA A 57 20.29 -11.89 -9.19
N ALA A 58 19.57 -10.92 -8.64
CA ALA A 58 18.67 -10.07 -9.39
C ALA A 58 19.41 -9.20 -10.41
N ALA A 59 20.52 -8.58 -10.01
CA ALA A 59 21.36 -7.76 -10.87
C ALA A 59 21.98 -8.56 -12.03
N ALA A 60 22.34 -9.82 -11.80
CA ALA A 60 22.81 -10.71 -12.87
C ALA A 60 21.70 -10.95 -13.92
N ARG A 61 20.44 -11.15 -13.51
CA ARG A 61 19.30 -11.28 -14.44
C ARG A 61 19.05 -9.99 -15.22
N VAL A 62 19.15 -8.83 -14.56
CA VAL A 62 19.02 -7.52 -15.21
C VAL A 62 20.12 -7.31 -16.23
N ARG A 63 21.38 -7.62 -15.89
CA ARG A 63 22.50 -7.54 -16.83
C ARG A 63 22.29 -8.43 -18.06
N ALA A 64 21.83 -9.67 -17.85
CA ALA A 64 21.57 -10.60 -18.96
C ALA A 64 20.43 -10.13 -19.87
N PHE A 65 19.43 -9.46 -19.33
CA PHE A 65 18.34 -8.87 -20.09
C PHE A 65 18.76 -7.63 -20.88
N ALA A 66 19.82 -6.93 -20.45
CA ALA A 66 20.35 -5.70 -21.05
C ALA A 66 19.26 -4.62 -21.28
N PRO A 67 18.64 -4.09 -20.20
CA PRO A 67 17.54 -3.15 -20.32
C PRO A 67 18.00 -1.75 -20.74
N ASP A 68 17.08 -1.00 -21.39
CA ASP A 68 17.20 0.44 -21.59
C ASP A 68 16.74 1.20 -20.34
N PHE A 69 15.79 0.63 -19.59
CA PHE A 69 15.23 1.21 -18.36
C PHE A 69 15.23 0.18 -17.23
N VAL A 70 15.64 0.61 -16.05
CA VAL A 70 15.52 -0.14 -14.79
C VAL A 70 14.53 0.60 -13.89
N VAL A 71 13.40 -0.03 -13.59
CA VAL A 71 12.33 0.53 -12.77
C VAL A 71 12.31 -0.19 -11.43
N LEU A 72 12.40 0.56 -10.33
CA LEU A 72 12.43 0.03 -8.97
C LEU A 72 11.30 0.59 -8.13
N THR A 73 10.56 -0.28 -7.41
CA THR A 73 9.59 0.14 -6.39
C THR A 73 10.30 0.64 -5.12
N THR A 74 9.78 1.70 -4.51
CA THR A 74 10.32 2.28 -3.27
C THR A 74 9.60 1.81 -2.01
N ALA A 75 8.56 1.00 -2.16
CA ALA A 75 7.83 0.33 -1.09
C ALA A 75 7.14 -0.93 -1.62
N PRO A 76 6.88 -1.96 -0.79
CA PRO A 76 6.06 -3.11 -1.18
C PRO A 76 4.64 -2.70 -1.57
N THR A 77 4.01 -3.42 -2.48
CA THR A 77 2.64 -3.14 -2.95
C THR A 77 1.64 -2.97 -1.81
N TYR A 78 1.67 -3.83 -0.79
CA TYR A 78 0.79 -3.74 0.37
C TYR A 78 0.89 -2.38 1.09
N LEU A 79 2.10 -1.85 1.23
CA LEU A 79 2.39 -0.57 1.89
C LEU A 79 2.45 0.60 0.90
N PHE A 80 2.54 0.31 -0.38
CA PHE A 80 2.81 1.27 -1.44
C PHE A 80 1.88 2.48 -1.39
N TRP A 81 0.62 2.24 -1.14
CA TRP A 81 -0.39 3.29 -1.15
C TRP A 81 -0.89 3.68 0.25
N ARG A 82 -0.68 2.85 1.25
CA ARG A 82 -1.21 3.06 2.60
C ARG A 82 -0.18 3.67 3.54
N CYS A 83 0.87 2.92 3.79
CA CYS A 83 1.90 3.24 4.77
C CYS A 83 3.26 3.02 4.12
N PRO A 84 3.79 4.00 3.37
CA PRO A 84 5.11 3.86 2.78
C PRO A 84 6.17 3.76 3.87
N GLN A 85 7.24 3.08 3.54
CA GLN A 85 8.39 2.93 4.39
C GLN A 85 8.97 4.29 4.79
N PRO A 86 9.30 4.50 6.10
CA PRO A 86 9.89 5.75 6.54
C PRO A 86 11.29 5.97 5.96
N GLU A 87 11.93 4.96 5.37
CA GLU A 87 13.31 5.07 4.95
C GLU A 87 13.57 4.43 3.57
N LEU A 88 14.62 4.87 2.91
CA LEU A 88 14.95 4.47 1.54
C LEU A 88 16.26 3.67 1.41
N ARG A 89 16.85 3.18 2.51
CA ARG A 89 18.16 2.48 2.47
C ARG A 89 18.14 1.27 1.56
N LEU A 90 17.14 0.42 1.68
CA LEU A 90 17.02 -0.77 0.85
C LEU A 90 16.83 -0.41 -0.63
N PRO A 91 15.85 0.41 -1.02
CA PRO A 91 15.75 0.88 -2.40
C PRO A 91 17.02 1.54 -2.92
N ALA A 92 17.71 2.34 -2.13
CA ALA A 92 18.96 2.99 -2.52
C ALA A 92 20.11 1.98 -2.74
N GLN A 93 20.21 0.97 -1.88
CA GLN A 93 21.18 -0.12 -2.05
C GLN A 93 20.91 -0.89 -3.35
N TRP A 94 19.65 -1.24 -3.60
CA TRP A 94 19.25 -1.94 -4.83
C TRP A 94 19.49 -1.08 -6.06
N MET A 95 19.12 0.19 -6.04
CA MET A 95 19.33 1.10 -7.17
C MET A 95 20.81 1.22 -7.53
N ARG A 96 21.70 1.38 -6.54
CA ARG A 96 23.15 1.42 -6.77
C ARG A 96 23.68 0.14 -7.38
N GLY A 97 23.31 -1.03 -6.86
CA GLY A 97 23.75 -2.32 -7.39
C GLY A 97 23.26 -2.56 -8.80
N LEU A 98 22.01 -2.21 -9.10
CA LEU A 98 21.44 -2.34 -10.45
C LEU A 98 22.11 -1.37 -11.45
N ARG A 99 22.38 -0.13 -11.06
CA ARG A 99 23.10 0.84 -11.89
C ARG A 99 24.51 0.35 -12.25
N GLN A 100 25.22 -0.29 -11.32
CA GLN A 100 26.53 -0.89 -11.58
C GLN A 100 26.49 -2.00 -12.65
N GLN A 101 25.41 -2.80 -12.69
CA GLN A 101 25.25 -3.90 -13.62
C GLN A 101 24.61 -3.51 -14.97
N ALA A 102 23.88 -2.39 -14.99
CA ALA A 102 23.26 -1.82 -16.18
C ALA A 102 23.59 -0.32 -16.32
N PRO A 103 24.87 0.07 -16.48
CA PRO A 103 25.32 1.47 -16.35
C PRO A 103 24.80 2.40 -17.47
N ARG A 104 24.25 1.85 -18.55
CA ARG A 104 23.67 2.61 -19.66
C ARG A 104 22.14 2.76 -19.53
N ALA A 105 21.52 1.99 -18.65
CA ALA A 105 20.07 2.03 -18.47
C ALA A 105 19.68 3.29 -17.69
N VAL A 106 18.55 3.87 -18.09
CA VAL A 106 17.88 4.92 -17.31
C VAL A 106 17.28 4.29 -16.08
N THR A 107 17.59 4.84 -14.91
CA THR A 107 17.07 4.35 -13.62
C THR A 107 15.85 5.15 -13.20
N VAL A 108 14.77 4.44 -12.89
CA VAL A 108 13.46 5.01 -12.58
C VAL A 108 12.98 4.50 -11.22
N ALA A 109 12.62 5.40 -10.32
CA ALA A 109 11.98 5.05 -9.07
C ALA A 109 10.47 5.33 -9.14
N ILE A 110 9.67 4.38 -8.63
CA ILE A 110 8.22 4.50 -8.55
C ILE A 110 7.75 4.25 -7.11
N GLY A 111 6.69 4.94 -6.70
CA GLY A 111 6.09 4.73 -5.38
C GLY A 111 5.80 5.99 -4.59
N PRO A 112 5.40 5.82 -3.32
CA PRO A 112 4.92 6.92 -2.49
C PRO A 112 6.00 7.95 -2.15
N HIS A 113 7.25 7.54 -1.99
CA HIS A 113 8.35 8.45 -1.64
C HIS A 113 8.58 9.51 -2.71
N GLY A 114 8.70 9.07 -3.96
CA GLY A 114 8.84 9.99 -5.10
C GLY A 114 7.61 10.84 -5.34
N SER A 115 6.43 10.33 -5.01
CA SER A 115 5.19 11.10 -5.12
C SER A 115 5.09 12.22 -4.10
N SER A 116 5.61 12.01 -2.88
CA SER A 116 5.56 12.97 -1.77
C SER A 116 6.76 13.93 -1.76
N THR A 117 7.97 13.42 -1.94
CA THR A 117 9.23 14.15 -1.84
C THR A 117 10.17 13.83 -3.01
N PRO A 118 9.82 14.24 -4.25
CA PRO A 118 10.52 13.79 -5.45
C PRO A 118 12.01 14.18 -5.48
N GLY A 119 12.38 15.37 -5.01
CA GLY A 119 13.78 15.82 -4.93
C GLY A 119 14.61 14.96 -3.98
N ALA A 120 14.10 14.70 -2.78
CA ALA A 120 14.74 13.82 -1.81
C ALA A 120 14.88 12.39 -2.34
N ALA A 121 13.84 11.86 -2.99
CA ALA A 121 13.88 10.53 -3.59
C ALA A 121 14.94 10.43 -4.70
N LEU A 122 15.02 11.42 -5.62
CA LEU A 122 16.06 11.48 -6.65
C LEU A 122 17.47 11.50 -6.04
N ALA A 123 17.68 12.30 -4.99
CA ALA A 123 18.97 12.43 -4.34
C ALA A 123 19.38 11.14 -3.63
N LYS A 124 18.50 10.57 -2.80
CA LYS A 124 18.80 9.40 -1.97
C LYS A 124 18.95 8.11 -2.76
N LEU A 125 18.13 7.95 -3.80
CA LEU A 125 18.18 6.78 -4.67
C LEU A 125 19.25 6.89 -5.76
N ASP A 126 19.79 8.09 -5.97
CA ASP A 126 20.70 8.38 -7.09
C ASP A 126 20.14 7.86 -8.42
N CYS A 127 18.85 8.10 -8.67
CA CYS A 127 18.18 7.69 -9.91
C CYS A 127 18.00 8.86 -10.88
N ASP A 128 17.69 8.54 -12.14
CA ASP A 128 17.56 9.53 -13.20
C ASP A 128 16.16 10.14 -13.22
N VAL A 129 15.14 9.33 -12.92
CA VAL A 129 13.72 9.71 -12.97
C VAL A 129 12.98 9.16 -11.76
N VAL A 130 12.07 9.97 -11.25
CA VAL A 130 11.05 9.57 -10.27
C VAL A 130 9.68 9.81 -10.88
N VAL A 131 8.83 8.77 -10.88
CA VAL A 131 7.42 8.91 -11.27
C VAL A 131 6.61 9.34 -10.04
N ARG A 132 5.83 10.39 -10.20
CA ARG A 132 4.95 10.95 -9.18
C ARG A 132 3.51 10.51 -9.45
N GLY A 133 2.93 9.77 -8.52
CA GLY A 133 1.64 9.13 -8.69
C GLY A 133 1.75 7.71 -9.23
N GLU A 134 0.84 7.33 -10.09
CA GLU A 134 0.69 5.96 -10.59
C GLU A 134 1.54 5.73 -11.86
N PRO A 135 2.37 4.69 -11.92
CA PRO A 135 3.41 4.57 -12.95
C PRO A 135 2.96 3.93 -14.26
N GLU A 136 1.86 3.19 -14.26
CA GLU A 136 1.57 2.18 -15.29
C GLU A 136 1.54 2.75 -16.71
N GLN A 137 0.95 3.93 -16.90
CA GLN A 137 0.86 4.58 -18.21
C GLN A 137 2.01 5.56 -18.49
N VAL A 138 2.76 5.96 -17.47
CA VAL A 138 3.88 6.89 -17.61
C VAL A 138 5.11 6.19 -18.16
N LEU A 139 5.37 4.96 -17.72
CA LEU A 139 6.62 4.27 -18.07
C LEU A 139 6.83 4.11 -19.57
N ALA A 140 5.79 3.80 -20.33
CA ALA A 140 5.89 3.72 -21.79
C ALA A 140 6.24 5.07 -22.42
N ARG A 141 5.76 6.18 -21.85
CA ARG A 141 6.05 7.53 -22.33
C ARG A 141 7.50 7.95 -22.11
N LEU A 142 8.18 7.42 -21.09
CA LEU A 142 9.60 7.72 -20.85
C LEU A 142 10.50 7.34 -22.03
N ALA A 143 10.09 6.35 -22.84
CA ALA A 143 10.83 5.90 -24.00
C ALA A 143 10.51 6.66 -25.30
N THR A 144 9.39 7.39 -25.36
CA THR A 144 8.84 7.91 -26.62
C THR A 144 8.54 9.39 -26.60
N THR A 145 8.48 10.02 -25.43
CA THR A 145 8.09 11.42 -25.25
C THR A 145 9.24 12.19 -24.57
N PRO A 146 9.55 13.42 -24.98
CA PRO A 146 10.49 14.26 -24.23
C PRO A 146 10.07 14.41 -22.78
N TRP A 147 10.99 14.22 -21.86
CA TRP A 147 10.65 14.18 -20.43
C TRP A 147 10.04 15.49 -19.93
N ALA A 148 10.40 16.61 -20.52
CA ALA A 148 9.81 17.91 -20.19
C ALA A 148 8.29 17.99 -20.47
N GLU A 149 7.76 17.11 -21.33
CA GLU A 149 6.35 17.05 -21.72
C GLU A 149 5.55 15.98 -20.95
N ILE A 150 6.22 15.22 -20.06
CA ILE A 150 5.57 14.17 -19.28
C ILE A 150 5.15 14.74 -17.92
N GLU A 151 3.86 14.90 -17.70
CA GLU A 151 3.34 15.29 -16.38
C GLU A 151 3.67 14.25 -15.32
N GLY A 152 3.81 14.71 -14.06
CA GLY A 152 3.97 13.81 -12.92
C GLY A 152 5.29 13.05 -12.90
N ILE A 153 6.37 13.62 -13.39
CA ILE A 153 7.73 13.12 -13.18
C ILE A 153 8.64 14.19 -12.57
N ALA A 154 9.67 13.72 -11.88
CA ALA A 154 10.84 14.53 -11.56
C ALA A 154 12.08 13.81 -12.10
N TYR A 155 13.04 14.54 -12.61
CA TYR A 155 14.23 13.98 -13.26
C TYR A 155 15.45 14.89 -13.16
N ARG A 156 16.62 14.32 -13.45
CA ARG A 156 17.87 15.08 -13.51
C ARG A 156 18.11 15.55 -14.96
N GLU A 157 18.38 16.83 -15.11
CA GLU A 157 18.79 17.45 -16.37
C GLU A 157 19.99 18.37 -16.13
N ASN A 158 21.14 18.07 -16.74
CA ASN A 158 22.37 18.84 -16.58
C ASN A 158 22.77 19.07 -15.11
N GLY A 159 22.58 18.06 -14.26
CA GLY A 159 22.88 18.11 -12.83
C GLY A 159 21.82 18.82 -11.96
N ALA A 160 20.81 19.45 -12.57
CA ALA A 160 19.71 20.08 -11.86
C ALA A 160 18.50 19.14 -11.77
N VAL A 161 17.73 19.27 -10.68
CA VAL A 161 16.43 18.58 -10.56
C VAL A 161 15.36 19.39 -11.27
N ARG A 162 14.70 18.76 -12.21
CA ARG A 162 13.48 19.25 -12.86
C ARG A 162 12.28 18.50 -12.31
N GLN A 163 11.20 19.21 -12.08
CA GLN A 163 9.95 18.63 -11.63
C GLN A 163 8.82 19.15 -12.49
N ASN A 164 8.19 18.25 -13.23
CA ASN A 164 7.03 18.61 -14.03
C ASN A 164 5.78 18.70 -13.15
N PRO A 165 4.81 19.55 -13.52
CA PRO A 165 3.57 19.69 -12.75
C PRO A 165 2.74 18.42 -12.74
N GLY A 166 1.75 18.38 -11.87
CA GLY A 166 0.78 17.29 -11.80
C GLY A 166 1.27 16.05 -11.05
N LEU A 167 0.35 15.10 -10.98
CA LEU A 167 0.52 13.74 -10.48
C LEU A 167 -0.21 12.81 -11.43
N HIS A 168 0.46 11.77 -11.86
CA HIS A 168 -0.19 10.84 -12.79
C HIS A 168 -1.23 9.98 -12.07
N GLN A 169 -2.39 9.87 -12.69
CA GLN A 169 -3.48 9.00 -12.27
C GLN A 169 -3.89 8.10 -13.42
N THR A 170 -3.65 6.82 -13.28
CA THR A 170 -3.95 5.83 -14.30
C THR A 170 -5.46 5.72 -14.55
N ASN A 171 -5.85 5.63 -15.81
CA ASN A 171 -7.22 5.30 -16.17
C ASN A 171 -7.49 3.82 -15.86
N LEU A 172 -8.15 3.55 -14.73
CA LEU A 172 -8.41 2.18 -14.27
C LEU A 172 -9.31 1.38 -15.20
N ALA A 173 -10.19 2.04 -15.96
CA ALA A 173 -11.03 1.36 -16.94
C ALA A 173 -10.24 0.83 -18.14
N ALA A 174 -9.06 1.39 -18.39
CA ALA A 174 -8.15 0.95 -19.46
C ALA A 174 -7.13 -0.10 -19.00
N LEU A 175 -7.07 -0.41 -17.70
CA LEU A 175 -6.21 -1.48 -17.22
C LEU A 175 -6.80 -2.85 -17.57
N PRO A 176 -6.05 -3.72 -18.27
CA PRO A 176 -6.49 -5.08 -18.51
C PRO A 176 -6.55 -5.89 -17.21
N ALA A 177 -7.14 -7.07 -17.28
CA ALA A 177 -7.01 -8.05 -16.19
C ALA A 177 -5.54 -8.47 -16.05
N LEU A 178 -5.11 -8.77 -14.82
CA LEU A 178 -3.75 -9.20 -14.53
C LEU A 178 -3.41 -10.47 -15.29
N ASP A 179 -2.27 -10.43 -15.98
CA ASP A 179 -1.66 -11.59 -16.62
C ASP A 179 -0.49 -12.10 -15.76
N PHE A 180 -0.64 -13.28 -15.21
CA PHE A 180 0.38 -13.94 -14.38
C PHE A 180 1.35 -14.82 -15.20
N SER A 181 1.29 -14.80 -16.53
CA SER A 181 2.20 -15.57 -17.40
C SER A 181 3.66 -15.25 -17.10
N GLY A 182 4.45 -16.30 -16.90
CA GLY A 182 5.87 -16.18 -16.61
C GLY A 182 6.22 -15.66 -15.21
N TYR A 183 5.23 -15.44 -14.34
CA TYR A 183 5.45 -15.09 -12.95
C TYR A 183 5.39 -16.34 -12.07
N PRO A 184 6.28 -16.48 -11.05
CA PRO A 184 6.34 -17.67 -10.21
C PRO A 184 5.21 -17.73 -9.17
N LEU A 185 3.97 -17.56 -9.62
CA LEU A 185 2.77 -17.53 -8.80
C LEU A 185 2.64 -18.72 -7.82
N PRO A 186 3.08 -19.96 -8.17
CA PRO A 186 3.03 -21.09 -7.24
C PRO A 186 3.86 -20.93 -5.96
N LEU A 187 4.88 -20.05 -5.97
CA LEU A 187 5.69 -19.77 -4.78
C LEU A 187 4.95 -18.94 -3.75
N ARG A 188 3.87 -18.29 -4.18
CA ARG A 188 3.14 -17.36 -3.34
C ARG A 188 2.35 -18.05 -2.26
N GLN A 189 2.50 -17.55 -1.02
CA GLN A 189 1.76 -17.99 0.16
C GLN A 189 1.41 -16.76 0.98
N HIS A 190 0.21 -16.25 0.83
CA HIS A 190 -0.35 -15.20 1.67
C HIS A 190 -1.68 -15.67 2.22
N ARG A 191 -1.88 -15.51 3.52
CA ARG A 191 -3.15 -15.86 4.17
C ARG A 191 -3.41 -14.95 5.36
N HIS A 192 -4.64 -14.61 5.56
CA HIS A 192 -5.02 -13.99 6.81
C HIS A 192 -4.95 -15.00 7.97
N HIS A 193 -4.46 -14.56 9.13
CA HIS A 193 -4.24 -15.43 10.32
C HIS A 193 -5.50 -16.17 10.81
N VAL A 194 -6.70 -15.66 10.49
CA VAL A 194 -7.97 -16.32 10.82
C VAL A 194 -8.43 -17.33 9.78
N PHE A 195 -7.68 -17.49 8.68
CA PHE A 195 -8.06 -18.36 7.58
C PHE A 195 -7.26 -19.66 7.60
N SER A 196 -7.98 -20.79 7.75
CA SER A 196 -7.39 -22.13 7.81
C SER A 196 -7.42 -22.87 6.46
N GLY A 197 -7.57 -22.16 5.34
CA GLY A 197 -7.61 -22.72 3.98
C GLY A 197 -6.27 -23.26 3.48
N SER A 198 -6.09 -23.33 2.16
CA SER A 198 -4.85 -23.81 1.52
C SER A 198 -3.61 -23.01 1.88
N GLY A 199 -3.80 -21.82 2.40
CA GLY A 199 -2.74 -20.86 2.68
C GLY A 199 -2.28 -20.09 1.43
N ARG A 200 -3.00 -20.22 0.33
CA ARG A 200 -2.67 -19.55 -0.92
C ARG A 200 -3.56 -18.35 -1.14
N GLY A 201 -3.01 -17.19 -0.94
CA GLY A 201 -3.69 -15.92 -1.15
C GLY A 201 -2.90 -14.98 -2.03
N ALA A 202 -3.59 -13.97 -2.56
CA ALA A 202 -3.01 -12.92 -3.38
C ALA A 202 -3.74 -11.60 -3.14
N GLU A 203 -3.07 -10.50 -3.45
CA GLU A 203 -3.68 -9.19 -3.47
C GLU A 203 -4.37 -8.94 -4.81
N LEU A 204 -5.49 -8.27 -4.75
CA LEU A 204 -6.15 -7.62 -5.89
C LEU A 204 -6.57 -6.21 -5.49
N GLU A 205 -6.99 -5.44 -6.47
CA GLU A 205 -7.64 -4.15 -6.25
C GLU A 205 -8.90 -4.03 -7.09
N ALA A 206 -9.98 -3.55 -6.49
CA ALA A 206 -11.22 -3.24 -7.17
C ALA A 206 -11.37 -1.72 -7.38
N SER A 207 -10.65 -0.93 -6.59
CA SER A 207 -10.68 0.53 -6.67
C SER A 207 -9.34 1.13 -6.22
N ARG A 208 -9.13 2.39 -6.58
CA ARG A 208 -7.99 3.19 -6.12
C ARG A 208 -8.42 4.55 -5.61
N GLY A 209 -7.71 4.99 -4.60
CA GLY A 209 -7.87 6.29 -4.00
C GLY A 209 -9.00 6.33 -2.99
N CYS A 210 -9.08 7.44 -2.28
CA CYS A 210 -10.06 7.65 -1.24
C CYS A 210 -10.52 9.12 -1.29
N PRO A 211 -11.83 9.39 -1.25
CA PRO A 211 -12.35 10.75 -1.40
C PRO A 211 -12.20 11.59 -0.13
N TRP A 212 -11.86 10.97 1.01
CA TRP A 212 -11.66 11.69 2.27
C TRP A 212 -10.26 12.28 2.38
N ALA A 213 -10.13 13.36 3.14
CA ALA A 213 -8.92 14.14 3.28
C ALA A 213 -8.37 14.11 4.73
N CYS A 214 -8.25 12.89 5.30
CA CYS A 214 -7.64 12.73 6.63
C CYS A 214 -6.25 13.38 6.63
N ASN A 215 -5.99 14.26 7.61
CA ASN A 215 -4.80 15.12 7.60
C ASN A 215 -3.47 14.38 7.80
N PHE A 216 -3.50 13.16 8.32
CA PHE A 216 -2.33 12.31 8.51
C PHE A 216 -2.06 11.37 7.33
N CYS A 217 -3.04 11.19 6.44
CA CYS A 217 -2.99 10.11 5.46
C CYS A 217 -2.19 10.49 4.21
N ASN A 218 -1.15 9.72 3.91
CA ASN A 218 -0.26 9.96 2.78
C ASN A 218 -0.96 9.92 1.41
N LYS A 219 -2.03 9.15 1.26
CA LYS A 219 -2.78 9.05 0.01
C LYS A 219 -3.39 10.39 -0.46
N THR A 220 -3.55 11.36 0.45
CA THR A 220 -4.01 12.70 0.09
C THR A 220 -3.06 13.41 -0.87
N LEU A 221 -1.81 12.98 -0.94
CA LEU A 221 -0.77 13.57 -1.78
C LEU A 221 -0.79 13.04 -3.21
N PHE A 222 -1.26 11.81 -3.46
CA PHE A 222 -1.16 11.20 -4.79
C PHE A 222 -2.34 10.31 -5.21
N ARG A 223 -3.20 9.85 -4.29
CA ARG A 223 -4.40 9.04 -4.56
C ARG A 223 -5.67 9.63 -3.92
N ASN A 224 -5.88 10.91 -4.12
CA ASN A 224 -6.96 11.69 -3.50
C ASN A 224 -8.29 11.64 -4.26
N ARG A 225 -8.38 10.87 -5.35
CA ARG A 225 -9.61 10.64 -6.11
C ARG A 225 -9.96 9.17 -6.10
N PHE A 226 -11.19 8.87 -5.70
CA PHE A 226 -11.71 7.52 -5.76
C PHE A 226 -12.09 7.15 -7.20
N ARG A 227 -11.64 6.00 -7.67
CA ARG A 227 -11.90 5.45 -9.00
C ARG A 227 -12.08 3.95 -8.88
N GLU A 228 -13.03 3.40 -9.64
CA GLU A 228 -13.35 1.97 -9.65
C GLU A 228 -12.79 1.30 -10.90
N ARG A 229 -12.42 0.04 -10.75
CA ARG A 229 -12.13 -0.85 -11.88
C ARG A 229 -13.43 -1.48 -12.37
N PRO A 230 -13.53 -1.84 -13.67
CA PRO A 230 -14.66 -2.60 -14.17
C PRO A 230 -14.82 -3.94 -13.42
N VAL A 231 -15.99 -4.21 -12.89
CA VAL A 231 -16.26 -5.46 -12.12
C VAL A 231 -15.94 -6.69 -12.95
N ALA A 232 -16.22 -6.67 -14.26
CA ALA A 232 -15.89 -7.76 -15.16
C ALA A 232 -14.37 -8.06 -15.21
N THR A 233 -13.53 -7.02 -15.18
CA THR A 233 -12.07 -7.18 -15.14
C THR A 233 -11.61 -7.84 -13.84
N VAL A 234 -12.13 -7.37 -12.70
CA VAL A 234 -11.84 -7.96 -11.39
C VAL A 234 -12.32 -9.42 -11.33
N ALA A 235 -13.49 -9.72 -11.91
CA ALA A 235 -14.01 -11.09 -11.98
C ALA A 235 -13.08 -12.05 -12.74
N ILE A 236 -12.48 -11.59 -13.85
CA ILE A 236 -11.48 -12.37 -14.62
C ILE A 236 -10.26 -12.67 -13.76
N GLU A 237 -9.77 -11.71 -12.98
CA GLU A 237 -8.63 -11.88 -12.08
C GLU A 237 -8.93 -12.89 -10.95
N VAL A 238 -10.11 -12.79 -10.32
CA VAL A 238 -10.57 -13.74 -9.31
C VAL A 238 -10.62 -15.16 -9.90
N GLU A 239 -11.19 -15.35 -11.09
CA GLU A 239 -11.23 -16.63 -11.79
C GLU A 239 -9.82 -17.16 -12.10
N SER A 240 -8.91 -16.28 -12.49
CA SER A 240 -7.52 -16.63 -12.79
C SER A 240 -6.80 -17.17 -11.55
N LEU A 241 -6.99 -16.51 -10.41
CA LEU A 241 -6.44 -16.94 -9.13
C LEU A 241 -7.06 -18.26 -8.65
N LEU A 242 -8.38 -18.40 -8.75
CA LEU A 242 -9.06 -19.67 -8.40
C LEU A 242 -8.54 -20.85 -9.24
N ARG A 243 -8.39 -20.66 -10.55
CA ARG A 243 -7.80 -21.70 -11.44
C ARG A 243 -6.36 -22.04 -11.09
N ALA A 244 -5.61 -21.08 -10.55
CA ALA A 244 -4.25 -21.28 -10.04
C ALA A 244 -4.23 -21.90 -8.62
N GLY A 245 -5.38 -22.21 -8.03
CA GLY A 245 -5.52 -22.87 -6.72
C GLY A 245 -5.41 -21.92 -5.54
N PHE A 246 -5.70 -20.64 -5.73
CA PHE A 246 -5.81 -19.65 -4.65
C PHE A 246 -7.24 -19.67 -4.10
N ASP A 247 -7.36 -19.49 -2.79
CA ASP A 247 -8.63 -19.52 -2.07
C ASP A 247 -8.85 -18.29 -1.18
N TYR A 248 -7.87 -17.36 -1.18
CA TYR A 248 -7.95 -16.11 -0.45
C TYR A 248 -7.49 -14.92 -1.30
N ILE A 249 -8.19 -13.79 -1.17
CA ILE A 249 -7.83 -12.50 -1.77
C ILE A 249 -7.80 -11.44 -0.68
N TYR A 250 -6.76 -10.63 -0.67
CA TYR A 250 -6.76 -9.38 0.08
C TYR A 250 -6.96 -8.21 -0.90
N PHE A 251 -8.08 -7.50 -0.76
CA PHE A 251 -8.31 -6.29 -1.55
C PHE A 251 -7.51 -5.14 -0.93
N ILE A 252 -6.49 -4.68 -1.67
CA ILE A 252 -5.60 -3.60 -1.21
C ILE A 252 -6.17 -2.20 -1.44
N ASP A 253 -7.44 -2.09 -1.77
CA ASP A 253 -8.13 -0.81 -1.91
C ASP A 253 -7.91 0.08 -0.69
N GLU A 254 -7.61 1.38 -0.88
CA GLU A 254 -7.49 2.33 0.21
C GLU A 254 -8.78 2.44 1.03
N ILE A 255 -9.90 2.12 0.39
CA ILE A 255 -11.22 2.12 0.99
C ILE A 255 -12.18 1.23 0.23
N PHE A 256 -12.41 0.02 0.71
CA PHE A 256 -13.37 -0.90 0.12
C PHE A 256 -14.81 -0.49 0.49
N GLY A 257 -15.75 -0.67 -0.43
CA GLY A 257 -17.17 -0.41 -0.20
C GLY A 257 -17.62 1.04 -0.43
N CYS A 258 -16.71 1.91 -0.87
CA CYS A 258 -17.04 3.30 -1.20
C CYS A 258 -17.72 3.45 -2.57
N GLY A 259 -17.52 2.49 -3.47
CA GLY A 259 -17.93 2.56 -4.87
C GLY A 259 -19.37 2.16 -5.13
N ARG A 260 -19.90 2.64 -6.24
CA ARG A 260 -21.22 2.24 -6.74
C ARG A 260 -21.25 0.81 -7.24
N SER A 261 -20.12 0.29 -7.68
CA SER A 261 -19.97 -1.09 -8.19
C SER A 261 -19.86 -2.13 -7.06
N THR A 262 -19.78 -1.70 -5.80
CA THR A 262 -19.65 -2.61 -4.66
C THR A 262 -20.71 -3.73 -4.62
N PRO A 263 -22.03 -3.46 -4.81
CA PRO A 263 -23.04 -4.53 -4.83
C PRO A 263 -22.76 -5.57 -5.92
N ALA A 264 -22.47 -5.14 -7.15
CA ALA A 264 -22.17 -6.04 -8.27
C ALA A 264 -20.88 -6.84 -8.03
N LEU A 265 -19.87 -6.25 -7.40
CA LEU A 265 -18.66 -6.96 -7.01
C LEU A 265 -18.96 -8.03 -5.95
N LEU A 266 -19.78 -7.72 -4.96
CA LEU A 266 -20.19 -8.70 -3.94
C LEU A 266 -20.99 -9.87 -4.55
N GLU A 267 -21.83 -9.64 -5.55
CA GLU A 267 -22.51 -10.70 -6.31
C GLU A 267 -21.50 -11.62 -7.02
N VAL A 268 -20.50 -11.03 -7.68
CA VAL A 268 -19.41 -11.77 -8.32
C VAL A 268 -18.66 -12.64 -7.31
N LEU A 269 -18.34 -12.12 -6.13
CA LEU A 269 -17.63 -12.86 -5.09
C LEU A 269 -18.51 -13.93 -4.44
N THR A 270 -19.80 -13.66 -4.21
CA THR A 270 -20.77 -14.63 -3.66
C THR A 270 -20.89 -15.89 -4.52
N ALA A 271 -20.78 -15.75 -5.83
CA ALA A 271 -20.88 -16.86 -6.77
C ALA A 271 -19.61 -17.74 -6.84
N ARG A 272 -18.58 -17.44 -6.05
CA ARG A 272 -17.27 -18.09 -6.15
C ARG A 272 -16.78 -18.61 -4.80
N PRO A 273 -16.06 -19.74 -4.76
CA PRO A 273 -15.53 -20.30 -3.51
C PRO A 273 -14.23 -19.57 -3.08
N ILE A 274 -14.29 -18.24 -2.97
CA ILE A 274 -13.17 -17.41 -2.57
C ILE A 274 -13.44 -16.74 -1.22
N ARG A 275 -12.43 -16.63 -0.38
CA ARG A 275 -12.44 -15.81 0.84
C ARG A 275 -11.67 -14.54 0.60
N PHE A 276 -12.04 -13.48 1.31
CA PHE A 276 -11.31 -12.23 1.14
C PHE A 276 -11.28 -11.38 2.40
N GLY A 277 -10.29 -10.49 2.45
CA GLY A 277 -10.15 -9.43 3.45
C GLY A 277 -10.20 -8.06 2.79
N VAL A 278 -10.66 -7.05 3.56
CA VAL A 278 -10.80 -5.68 3.08
C VAL A 278 -10.48 -4.66 4.17
N GLN A 279 -10.01 -3.48 3.74
CA GLN A 279 -10.00 -2.29 4.57
C GLN A 279 -11.14 -1.34 4.24
N THR A 280 -11.75 -0.75 5.28
CA THR A 280 -12.89 0.12 5.08
C THR A 280 -13.07 1.14 6.21
N ARG A 281 -14.10 1.96 6.07
CA ARG A 281 -14.64 2.84 7.11
C ARG A 281 -15.99 2.32 7.55
N MET A 282 -16.23 2.31 8.85
CA MET A 282 -17.48 1.76 9.39
C MET A 282 -18.71 2.59 9.02
N ASP A 283 -18.54 3.89 8.79
CA ASP A 283 -19.61 4.80 8.40
C ASP A 283 -20.12 4.63 6.94
N LEU A 284 -19.52 3.73 6.17
CA LEU A 284 -20.01 3.32 4.84
C LEU A 284 -21.06 2.21 4.89
N TRP A 285 -21.21 1.55 6.04
CA TRP A 285 -21.94 0.29 6.14
C TRP A 285 -23.18 0.42 7.02
N ASN A 286 -24.14 -0.42 6.72
CA ASN A 286 -25.26 -0.73 7.61
C ASN A 286 -25.31 -2.26 7.82
N GLU A 287 -26.19 -2.73 8.70
CA GLU A 287 -26.25 -4.15 9.05
C GLU A 287 -26.56 -5.05 7.84
N ALA A 288 -27.45 -4.61 6.95
CA ALA A 288 -27.80 -5.37 5.75
C ALA A 288 -26.60 -5.53 4.78
N SER A 289 -25.86 -4.43 4.57
CA SER A 289 -24.65 -4.47 3.71
C SER A 289 -23.49 -5.24 4.35
N LEU A 290 -23.33 -5.19 5.68
CA LEU A 290 -22.37 -6.03 6.41
C LEU A 290 -22.71 -7.51 6.31
N ALA A 291 -24.01 -7.85 6.40
CA ALA A 291 -24.47 -9.22 6.18
C ALA A 291 -24.21 -9.69 4.72
N ALA A 292 -24.42 -8.83 3.73
CA ALA A 292 -24.10 -9.11 2.34
C ALA A 292 -22.59 -9.33 2.14
N LEU A 293 -21.75 -8.50 2.76
CA LEU A 293 -20.30 -8.63 2.72
C LEU A 293 -19.84 -9.99 3.30
N GLY A 294 -20.38 -10.40 4.45
CA GLY A 294 -20.09 -11.71 5.04
C GLY A 294 -20.55 -12.88 4.14
N ARG A 295 -21.76 -12.79 3.56
CA ARG A 295 -22.25 -13.82 2.61
C ARG A 295 -21.38 -13.92 1.36
N ALA A 296 -20.80 -12.81 0.91
CA ALA A 296 -19.90 -12.80 -0.22
C ALA A 296 -18.54 -13.48 0.06
N GLY A 297 -18.28 -13.89 1.28
CA GLY A 297 -17.05 -14.58 1.67
C GLY A 297 -16.01 -13.71 2.35
N CYS A 298 -16.36 -12.49 2.78
CA CYS A 298 -15.46 -11.67 3.59
C CYS A 298 -15.20 -12.35 4.94
N ILE A 299 -13.92 -12.57 5.25
CA ILE A 299 -13.48 -13.16 6.52
C ILE A 299 -12.75 -12.16 7.41
N ALA A 300 -12.29 -11.06 6.86
CA ALA A 300 -11.54 -10.02 7.58
C ALA A 300 -11.99 -8.63 7.16
N LEU A 301 -12.38 -7.82 8.13
CA LEU A 301 -12.80 -6.43 7.96
C LEU A 301 -11.95 -5.53 8.87
N GLU A 302 -11.08 -4.74 8.27
CA GLU A 302 -10.22 -3.80 8.98
C GLU A 302 -10.80 -2.40 8.90
N CYS A 303 -11.09 -1.80 10.06
CA CYS A 303 -11.75 -0.49 10.14
C CYS A 303 -10.85 0.55 10.80
N GLY A 304 -10.53 1.61 10.07
CA GLY A 304 -9.97 2.80 10.68
C GLY A 304 -11.05 3.56 11.45
N ILE A 305 -10.95 3.59 12.78
CA ILE A 305 -11.79 4.40 13.66
C ILE A 305 -11.09 5.71 14.02
N GLU A 306 -9.81 5.63 14.26
CA GLU A 306 -8.81 6.64 14.63
C GLU A 306 -9.06 7.19 16.04
N SER A 307 -10.23 7.73 16.33
CA SER A 307 -10.61 8.29 17.63
C SER A 307 -12.02 7.83 18.03
N ILE A 308 -12.21 7.59 19.32
CA ILE A 308 -13.51 7.23 19.87
C ILE A 308 -14.46 8.44 19.97
N SER A 309 -13.95 9.67 19.94
CA SER A 309 -14.76 10.89 20.02
C SER A 309 -15.04 11.51 18.64
N PRO A 310 -16.22 12.11 18.41
CA PRO A 310 -16.48 12.87 17.19
C PRO A 310 -15.48 14.02 17.01
N GLU A 311 -15.09 14.69 18.08
CA GLU A 311 -14.15 15.81 18.11
C GLU A 311 -12.73 15.34 17.68
N GLY A 312 -12.27 14.20 18.18
CA GLY A 312 -11.00 13.59 17.78
C GLY A 312 -10.99 13.21 16.30
N ARG A 313 -12.10 12.64 15.81
CA ARG A 313 -12.24 12.33 14.37
C ARG A 313 -12.27 13.58 13.49
N GLU A 314 -12.87 14.67 13.96
CA GLU A 314 -12.87 15.94 13.22
C GLU A 314 -11.45 16.54 13.14
N ARG A 315 -10.66 16.47 14.23
CA ARG A 315 -9.25 16.91 14.22
C ARG A 315 -8.40 16.15 13.24
N PHE A 316 -8.67 14.85 13.06
CA PHE A 316 -8.04 14.04 12.01
C PHE A 316 -8.64 14.31 10.62
N ARG A 317 -9.62 15.20 10.49
CA ARG A 317 -10.37 15.45 9.25
C ARG A 317 -10.94 14.16 8.65
N LYS A 318 -11.34 13.23 9.52
CA LYS A 318 -11.86 11.93 9.06
C LYS A 318 -13.25 12.08 8.41
N GLY A 319 -14.03 13.09 8.78
CA GLY A 319 -15.37 13.33 8.24
C GLY A 319 -16.39 12.27 8.65
N CYS A 320 -16.14 11.50 9.71
CA CYS A 320 -17.09 10.54 10.28
C CYS A 320 -17.88 11.20 11.41
N ARG A 321 -19.18 11.35 11.20
CA ARG A 321 -20.09 12.01 12.15
C ARG A 321 -20.87 11.04 13.06
N LEU A 322 -20.64 9.73 12.93
CA LEU A 322 -21.34 8.76 13.77
C LEU A 322 -20.91 8.89 15.23
N GLY A 323 -21.88 8.81 16.14
CA GLY A 323 -21.59 8.70 17.57
C GLY A 323 -20.96 7.35 17.93
N ASN A 324 -20.36 7.25 19.11
CA ASN A 324 -19.68 6.04 19.57
C ASN A 324 -20.60 4.83 19.64
N ASP A 325 -21.80 4.99 20.20
CA ASP A 325 -22.75 3.89 20.31
C ASP A 325 -23.11 3.29 18.94
N ARG A 326 -23.26 4.17 17.93
CA ARG A 326 -23.53 3.72 16.58
C ARG A 326 -22.35 2.99 15.96
N LEU A 327 -21.12 3.47 16.17
CA LEU A 327 -19.91 2.79 15.70
C LEU A 327 -19.76 1.41 16.36
N GLN A 328 -19.95 1.32 17.69
CA GLN A 328 -19.93 0.05 18.41
C GLN A 328 -21.02 -0.90 17.90
N ALA A 329 -22.22 -0.43 17.70
CA ALA A 329 -23.31 -1.24 17.16
C ALA A 329 -22.99 -1.81 15.79
N LEU A 330 -22.38 -1.00 14.90
CA LEU A 330 -21.95 -1.45 13.56
C LEU A 330 -20.78 -2.43 13.62
N LEU A 331 -19.80 -2.23 14.50
CA LEU A 331 -18.67 -3.16 14.68
C LEU A 331 -19.18 -4.52 15.20
N ARG A 332 -20.10 -4.53 16.16
CA ARG A 332 -20.73 -5.77 16.63
C ARG A 332 -21.60 -6.42 15.53
N ALA A 333 -22.31 -5.60 14.74
CA ALA A 333 -23.05 -6.13 13.58
C ALA A 333 -22.14 -6.79 12.58
N ALA A 334 -21.01 -6.15 12.24
CA ALA A 334 -19.99 -6.73 11.38
C ALA A 334 -19.50 -8.09 11.92
N ARG A 335 -19.18 -8.14 13.23
CA ARG A 335 -18.67 -9.36 13.88
C ARG A 335 -19.66 -10.55 13.86
N ARG A 336 -20.96 -10.27 13.78
CA ARG A 336 -21.96 -11.34 13.62
C ARG A 336 -21.90 -12.04 12.27
N HIS A 337 -21.36 -11.38 11.24
CA HIS A 337 -21.35 -11.84 9.86
C HIS A 337 -19.94 -12.15 9.34
N ILE A 338 -18.90 -11.58 9.95
CA ILE A 338 -17.53 -11.65 9.49
C ILE A 338 -16.66 -12.21 10.61
N PRO A 339 -15.87 -13.26 10.35
CA PRO A 339 -15.05 -13.95 11.36
C PRO A 339 -14.03 -13.08 12.07
N TRP A 340 -13.46 -12.07 11.39
CA TRP A 340 -12.53 -11.13 11.95
C TRP A 340 -12.95 -9.70 11.67
N VAL A 341 -13.12 -8.92 12.73
CA VAL A 341 -13.38 -7.48 12.64
C VAL A 341 -12.38 -6.75 13.49
N GLN A 342 -11.67 -5.82 12.90
CA GLN A 342 -10.61 -5.04 13.51
C GLN A 342 -10.97 -3.55 13.52
N ALA A 343 -10.82 -2.91 14.67
CA ALA A 343 -10.97 -1.48 14.85
C ALA A 343 -9.64 -0.85 15.24
N ASN A 344 -9.11 0.02 14.39
CA ASN A 344 -7.82 0.68 14.59
C ASN A 344 -7.99 2.08 15.19
N LEU A 345 -7.19 2.36 16.22
CA LEU A 345 -7.17 3.64 16.93
C LEU A 345 -5.81 4.31 16.79
N ILE A 346 -5.84 5.63 16.67
CA ILE A 346 -4.68 6.52 16.73
C ILE A 346 -4.67 7.19 18.10
N ALA A 347 -3.52 7.41 18.69
CA ALA A 347 -3.38 8.16 19.92
C ALA A 347 -3.74 9.64 19.66
N ALA A 348 -4.95 10.02 20.06
CA ALA A 348 -5.44 11.38 19.99
C ALA A 348 -5.34 12.04 21.38
N GLU A 349 -4.78 13.23 21.45
CA GLU A 349 -4.56 13.97 22.70
C GLU A 349 -5.87 14.25 23.48
N HIS A 350 -6.99 14.19 22.76
CA HIS A 350 -8.30 14.56 23.30
C HIS A 350 -9.18 13.37 23.69
N ASP A 351 -8.73 12.15 23.40
CA ASP A 351 -9.44 10.95 23.78
C ASP A 351 -9.06 10.60 25.23
N ASP A 352 -10.06 10.53 26.10
CA ASP A 352 -9.88 10.10 27.48
C ASP A 352 -9.42 8.64 27.57
N ARG A 353 -8.36 8.37 28.33
CA ARG A 353 -7.73 7.04 28.41
C ARG A 353 -8.64 5.99 29.03
N GLU A 354 -9.44 6.36 30.02
CA GLU A 354 -10.37 5.46 30.69
C GLU A 354 -11.55 5.14 29.76
N ALA A 355 -12.04 6.14 29.05
CA ALA A 355 -13.07 5.95 28.02
C ALA A 355 -12.59 5.04 26.89
N ILE A 356 -11.34 5.20 26.41
CA ILE A 356 -10.73 4.29 25.44
C ILE A 356 -10.67 2.87 25.99
N ALA A 357 -10.19 2.70 27.24
CA ALA A 357 -10.05 1.38 27.85
C ALA A 357 -11.41 0.68 27.97
N ALA A 358 -12.43 1.40 28.42
CA ALA A 358 -13.80 0.89 28.53
C ALA A 358 -14.38 0.52 27.16
N TRP A 359 -14.24 1.40 26.16
CA TRP A 359 -14.69 1.17 24.78
C TRP A 359 -14.04 -0.05 24.15
N ARG A 360 -12.72 -0.21 24.35
CA ARG A 360 -11.98 -1.38 23.89
C ARG A 360 -12.44 -2.67 24.57
N ALA A 361 -12.54 -2.65 25.90
CA ALA A 361 -12.95 -3.82 26.69
C ALA A 361 -14.32 -4.35 26.25
N ASP A 362 -15.27 -3.45 26.04
CA ASP A 362 -16.62 -3.76 25.60
C ASP A 362 -16.67 -4.40 24.20
N LEU A 363 -15.89 -3.89 23.24
CA LEU A 363 -15.81 -4.44 21.89
C LEU A 363 -15.05 -5.77 21.85
N ILE A 364 -13.96 -5.90 22.62
CA ILE A 364 -13.18 -7.13 22.74
C ILE A 364 -14.05 -8.25 23.33
N ALA A 365 -14.86 -7.95 24.35
CA ALA A 365 -15.83 -8.89 24.90
C ALA A 365 -16.87 -9.36 23.88
N SER A 366 -17.14 -8.55 22.84
CA SER A 366 -18.01 -8.88 21.72
C SER A 366 -17.29 -9.62 20.57
N GLY A 367 -15.99 -9.93 20.74
CA GLY A 367 -15.17 -10.62 19.74
C GLY A 367 -14.61 -9.71 18.64
N VAL A 368 -14.74 -8.37 18.77
CA VAL A 368 -14.07 -7.42 17.89
C VAL A 368 -12.65 -7.19 18.39
N TRP A 369 -11.66 -7.32 17.50
CA TRP A 369 -10.31 -6.93 17.85
C TRP A 369 -10.16 -5.40 17.80
N VAL A 370 -9.58 -4.82 18.85
CA VAL A 370 -9.40 -3.36 18.94
C VAL A 370 -7.95 -3.04 19.28
N SER A 371 -7.28 -2.29 18.42
CA SER A 371 -5.89 -1.89 18.65
C SER A 371 -5.73 -1.08 19.93
N GLN A 372 -4.56 -1.13 20.54
CA GLN A 372 -4.14 -0.01 21.39
C GLN A 372 -4.02 1.24 20.51
N PRO A 373 -4.36 2.43 21.02
CA PRO A 373 -4.10 3.66 20.26
C PRO A 373 -2.61 3.75 19.90
N VAL A 374 -2.28 3.88 18.62
CA VAL A 374 -0.90 4.01 18.14
C VAL A 374 -0.56 5.47 17.85
N PRO A 375 0.68 5.93 18.08
CA PRO A 375 1.11 7.24 17.61
C PRO A 375 0.87 7.39 16.11
N VAL A 376 0.52 8.60 15.69
CA VAL A 376 0.36 8.87 14.27
C VAL A 376 1.71 9.12 13.62
N PHE A 377 1.95 8.51 12.47
CA PHE A 377 3.11 8.83 11.65
C PHE A 377 2.77 10.05 10.77
N ALA A 378 3.51 11.14 10.94
CA ALA A 378 3.35 12.33 10.12
C ALA A 378 4.09 12.17 8.78
N PHE A 379 3.42 11.65 7.76
CA PHE A 379 4.03 11.45 6.44
C PHE A 379 4.42 12.78 5.79
N PRO A 380 5.66 12.91 5.27
CA PRO A 380 6.13 14.14 4.64
C PRO A 380 5.19 14.67 3.57
N GLY A 381 4.82 15.95 3.70
CA GLY A 381 3.90 16.64 2.80
C GLY A 381 2.42 16.58 3.19
N THR A 382 2.03 15.71 4.13
CA THR A 382 0.64 15.71 4.65
C THR A 382 0.35 16.98 5.45
N PRO A 383 -0.93 17.38 5.59
CA PRO A 383 -1.29 18.53 6.41
C PRO A 383 -0.77 18.44 7.86
N LEU A 384 -0.80 17.24 8.45
CA LEU A 384 -0.25 17.00 9.79
C LEU A 384 1.27 17.27 9.82
N TYR A 385 2.00 16.75 8.84
CA TYR A 385 3.44 16.98 8.73
C TYR A 385 3.76 18.47 8.58
N LEU A 386 3.06 19.16 7.66
CA LEU A 386 3.24 20.59 7.41
C LEU A 386 2.98 21.43 8.66
N GLN A 387 1.99 21.07 9.44
CA GLN A 387 1.67 21.72 10.71
C GLN A 387 2.79 21.53 11.75
N GLN A 388 3.37 20.33 11.79
CA GLN A 388 4.33 19.94 12.83
C GLN A 388 5.77 20.33 12.49
N PHE A 389 6.16 20.24 11.22
CA PHE A 389 7.56 20.37 10.77
C PHE A 389 7.79 21.40 9.66
N GLY A 390 6.73 21.99 9.10
CA GLY A 390 6.83 22.84 7.92
C GLY A 390 7.04 22.09 6.60
N PRO A 391 7.44 22.75 5.53
CA PRO A 391 7.66 22.12 4.22
C PRO A 391 8.70 20.99 4.31
N PRO A 392 8.46 19.85 3.59
CA PRO A 392 9.41 18.75 3.59
C PRO A 392 10.70 19.12 2.84
N ASP A 393 11.82 18.75 3.44
CA ASP A 393 13.17 18.82 2.89
C ASP A 393 13.76 17.42 2.66
N ASP A 394 15.05 17.35 2.37
CA ASP A 394 15.74 16.07 2.12
C ASP A 394 15.83 15.16 3.35
N GLN A 395 15.58 15.67 4.56
CA GLN A 395 15.58 14.92 5.83
C GLN A 395 14.15 14.69 6.37
N ALA A 396 13.13 14.95 5.56
CA ALA A 396 11.74 14.92 5.99
C ALA A 396 11.30 13.55 6.52
N TRP A 397 11.71 12.48 5.84
CA TRP A 397 11.37 11.10 6.22
C TRP A 397 12.05 10.68 7.52
N GLU A 398 13.34 10.96 7.67
CA GLU A 398 14.11 10.65 8.88
C GLU A 398 13.60 11.45 10.08
N ARG A 399 13.21 12.71 9.86
CA ARG A 399 12.62 13.56 10.91
C ARG A 399 11.28 12.99 11.39
N ALA A 400 10.41 12.63 10.47
CA ALA A 400 9.12 12.01 10.78
C ALA A 400 9.32 10.67 11.51
N HIS A 401 10.27 9.85 11.06
CA HIS A 401 10.58 8.56 11.65
C HIS A 401 11.11 8.70 13.08
N ARG A 402 12.10 9.57 13.33
CA ARG A 402 12.59 9.84 14.69
C ARG A 402 11.48 10.26 15.62
N HIS A 403 10.66 11.21 15.19
CA HIS A 403 9.53 11.68 15.98
C HIS A 403 8.54 10.54 16.32
N TYR A 404 8.26 9.67 15.34
CA TYR A 404 7.38 8.50 15.55
C TYR A 404 7.97 7.51 16.53
N LEU A 405 9.28 7.22 16.46
CA LEU A 405 9.98 6.35 17.42
C LEU A 405 9.96 6.93 18.83
N GLU A 406 10.22 8.23 18.98
CA GLU A 406 10.14 8.92 20.27
C GLU A 406 8.73 8.80 20.88
N ALA A 407 7.69 8.98 20.07
CA ALA A 407 6.31 8.83 20.52
C ALA A 407 5.95 7.37 20.91
N ASN A 408 6.70 6.39 20.39
CA ASN A 408 6.53 4.97 20.75
C ASN A 408 7.38 4.51 21.94
N ARG A 409 8.38 5.27 22.39
CA ARG A 409 9.27 4.90 23.53
C ARG A 409 8.57 4.41 24.80
N PRO A 410 7.38 4.94 25.19
CA PRO A 410 6.66 4.42 26.35
C PRO A 410 6.13 2.98 26.18
N ARG A 411 6.21 2.41 24.99
CA ARG A 411 5.74 1.06 24.67
C ARG A 411 6.91 0.09 24.71
N ALA A 412 6.70 -1.07 25.33
CA ALA A 412 7.74 -2.09 25.45
C ALA A 412 8.09 -2.76 24.12
N ALA A 413 7.13 -2.78 23.18
CA ALA A 413 7.30 -3.38 21.85
C ALA A 413 6.25 -2.84 20.90
N TYR A 414 6.57 -2.82 19.60
CA TYR A 414 5.62 -2.62 18.53
C TYR A 414 5.13 -3.98 18.02
N SER A 415 3.81 -4.15 17.89
CA SER A 415 3.25 -5.31 17.18
C SER A 415 2.18 -4.82 16.22
N ASP A 416 2.26 -5.27 14.98
CA ASP A 416 1.14 -5.28 14.05
C ASP A 416 0.39 -6.60 14.23
N ILE A 417 -0.91 -6.58 13.97
CA ILE A 417 -1.73 -7.80 14.02
C ILE A 417 -1.35 -8.81 12.93
N GLN A 418 -0.76 -8.33 11.86
CA GLN A 418 -0.26 -9.17 10.76
C GLN A 418 1.13 -9.72 11.06
N ASP A 419 1.83 -9.15 12.06
CA ASP A 419 3.09 -9.65 12.55
C ASP A 419 2.91 -10.19 13.97
N PRO A 420 2.90 -11.52 14.15
CA PRO A 420 2.70 -12.14 15.46
C PRO A 420 3.88 -11.93 16.42
N GLN A 421 5.00 -11.40 15.94
CA GLN A 421 6.18 -11.15 16.76
C GLN A 421 6.38 -9.67 17.03
N PRO A 422 6.32 -9.21 18.28
CA PRO A 422 6.64 -7.84 18.63
C PRO A 422 8.10 -7.52 18.25
N LEU A 423 8.30 -6.39 17.57
CA LEU A 423 9.63 -5.89 17.27
C LEU A 423 10.13 -5.03 18.44
N PRO A 424 11.33 -5.28 18.99
CA PRO A 424 11.94 -4.39 19.97
C PRO A 424 12.13 -2.99 19.39
N LEU A 425 11.80 -1.95 20.15
CA LEU A 425 12.00 -0.56 19.68
C LEU A 425 13.45 -0.24 19.34
N GLU A 426 14.39 -0.88 20.04
CA GLU A 426 15.83 -0.75 19.79
C GLU A 426 16.22 -1.17 18.37
N SER A 427 15.61 -2.23 17.84
CA SER A 427 15.83 -2.65 16.43
C SER A 427 15.29 -1.64 15.42
N LEU A 428 14.41 -0.74 15.83
CA LEU A 428 13.87 0.34 15.02
C LEU A 428 14.80 1.56 14.97
N GLU A 429 15.61 1.78 16.00
CA GLU A 429 16.56 2.91 16.07
C GLU A 429 17.77 2.69 15.17
N GLU A 430 18.20 1.46 14.96
CA GLU A 430 19.29 1.10 14.03
C GLU A 430 18.94 1.35 12.57
N CYS A 431 17.68 1.64 12.28
CA CYS A 431 17.18 1.89 10.94
C CYS A 431 17.19 3.37 10.52
N ILE A 432 17.62 4.28 11.38
CA ILE A 432 17.75 5.71 11.11
C ILE A 432 19.22 6.06 10.81
#